data_337f4fb5b25baadac53400c805739b1e
#
_entry.id   337f4fb5b25baadac53400c805739b1e
#
_cell.length_a   1.000
_cell.length_b   1.000
_cell.length_c   1.000
_cell.angle_alpha   90.00
_cell.angle_beta   90.00
_cell.angle_gamma   90.00
#
_symmetry.space_group_name_H-M   'P 1'
#
loop_
_entity.id
_entity.type
_entity.pdbx_description
1 polymer ?
#
loop_
_entity_poly.entity_id
_entity_poly.type
_entity_poly.pdbx_seq_one_letter_code
_entity_poly.pdbx_strand_id
1 'polypeptide(L)'
;ASLNENMYTFLIVGLDKVAYHTDTIMVGRFDVETHEINVVSIPRDTLMNITGSTKKINELFLRGMNNTDGDQDAKLQGGIDRMLEGITDILGFTPDVYAAVDLEAFVQLVDAIGGVDYDVPVDMHYSDPTQDLYINLDAGMQHLTGEQALAVMRFRSGYASADIGRIGTQQDFLMSIASQFLTLGSIPHLTEFIDIFTEYVETNMTTENLAFFARQFLLCKSEDIHFY
;
A
#
# COMPACT_ATOMS: atom_id res chain seq x y z
N ALA A 1 -28.25 6.37 2.33
CA ALA A 1 -27.73 5.29 3.16
C ALA A 1 -27.06 5.98 4.34
N SER A 2 -27.42 5.68 5.60
CA SER A 2 -26.66 6.14 6.75
C SER A 2 -25.30 5.43 6.66
N LEU A 3 -24.22 6.19 6.52
CA LEU A 3 -22.88 5.68 6.73
C LEU A 3 -22.85 5.12 8.17
N ASN A 4 -22.40 3.88 8.32
CA ASN A 4 -22.20 3.31 9.65
C ASN A 4 -21.08 4.12 10.31
N GLU A 5 -21.34 4.76 11.45
CA GLU A 5 -20.37 5.63 12.14
C GLU A 5 -19.07 4.89 12.55
N ASN A 6 -19.10 3.54 12.52
CA ASN A 6 -17.97 2.68 12.86
C ASN A 6 -17.24 2.10 11.63
N MET A 7 -17.60 2.54 10.42
CA MET A 7 -17.00 2.05 9.17
C MET A 7 -16.20 3.17 8.50
N TYR A 8 -14.92 2.92 8.30
CA TYR A 8 -13.99 3.83 7.64
C TYR A 8 -13.54 3.25 6.30
N THR A 9 -13.43 4.11 5.32
CA THR A 9 -12.91 3.76 4.00
C THR A 9 -11.52 4.36 3.81
N PHE A 10 -10.63 3.61 3.16
CA PHE A 10 -9.25 4.03 2.97
C PHE A 10 -8.75 3.77 1.56
N LEU A 11 -7.83 4.63 1.11
CA LEU A 11 -7.04 4.46 -0.11
C LEU A 11 -5.58 4.28 0.27
N ILE A 12 -4.93 3.24 -0.25
CA ILE A 12 -3.48 3.07 -0.17
C ILE A 12 -2.93 3.09 -1.59
N VAL A 13 -1.94 3.93 -1.83
CA VAL A 13 -1.20 3.99 -3.09
C VAL A 13 0.29 3.78 -2.86
N GLY A 14 0.88 2.87 -3.64
CA GLY A 14 2.33 2.70 -3.72
C GLY A 14 2.89 3.62 -4.77
N LEU A 15 3.83 4.49 -4.40
CA LEU A 15 4.44 5.51 -5.25
C LEU A 15 5.84 5.10 -5.68
N ASP A 16 6.12 5.22 -6.97
CA ASP A 16 7.48 5.33 -7.48
C ASP A 16 7.87 6.84 -7.53
N LYS A 17 8.69 7.30 -6.60
CA LYS A 17 9.15 8.71 -6.55
C LYS A 17 10.02 9.13 -7.74
N VAL A 18 10.49 8.20 -8.56
CA VAL A 18 11.27 8.54 -9.76
C VAL A 18 10.34 8.92 -10.90
N ALA A 19 9.31 8.10 -11.16
CA ALA A 19 8.36 8.33 -12.25
C ALA A 19 7.02 8.90 -11.77
N TYR A 20 6.78 8.95 -10.47
CA TYR A 20 5.52 9.35 -9.84
C TYR A 20 4.30 8.58 -10.38
N HIS A 21 4.52 7.32 -10.74
CA HIS A 21 3.45 6.40 -11.09
C HIS A 21 2.99 5.61 -9.86
N THR A 22 1.70 5.29 -9.82
CA THR A 22 1.13 4.46 -8.77
C THR A 22 0.99 3.04 -9.28
N ASP A 23 1.91 2.16 -8.90
CA ASP A 23 1.91 0.76 -9.34
C ASP A 23 1.01 -0.13 -8.45
N THR A 24 0.78 0.27 -7.22
CA THR A 24 -0.14 -0.37 -6.28
C THR A 24 -1.24 0.61 -5.91
N ILE A 25 -2.48 0.20 -6.09
CA ILE A 25 -3.67 1.00 -5.73
C ILE A 25 -4.64 0.06 -5.03
N MET A 26 -4.89 0.32 -3.77
CA MET A 26 -5.80 -0.48 -2.95
C MET A 26 -6.84 0.42 -2.29
N VAL A 27 -8.09 -0.01 -2.32
CA VAL A 27 -9.17 0.64 -1.59
C VAL A 27 -9.76 -0.37 -0.63
N GLY A 28 -10.03 0.05 0.58
CA GLY A 28 -10.61 -0.83 1.55
C GLY A 28 -11.61 -0.15 2.47
N ARG A 29 -12.23 -0.99 3.27
CA ARG A 29 -13.04 -0.57 4.40
C ARG A 29 -12.54 -1.24 5.68
N PHE A 30 -12.63 -0.54 6.77
CA PHE A 30 -12.38 -1.03 8.10
C PHE A 30 -13.61 -0.77 8.97
N ASP A 31 -14.25 -1.84 9.42
CA ASP A 31 -15.32 -1.80 10.40
C ASP A 31 -14.70 -1.98 11.79
N VAL A 32 -14.65 -0.90 12.59
CA VAL A 32 -14.00 -0.92 13.90
C VAL A 32 -14.90 -1.51 15.00
N GLU A 33 -16.15 -1.81 14.70
CA GLU A 33 -17.05 -2.51 15.62
C GLU A 33 -16.90 -4.03 15.51
N THR A 34 -16.82 -4.53 14.27
CA THR A 34 -16.63 -5.97 13.99
C THR A 34 -15.17 -6.36 13.86
N HIS A 35 -14.26 -5.39 13.74
CA HIS A 35 -12.83 -5.55 13.47
C HIS A 35 -12.54 -6.26 12.12
N GLU A 36 -13.45 -6.09 11.16
CA GLU A 36 -13.34 -6.68 9.82
C GLU A 36 -12.71 -5.67 8.84
N ILE A 37 -11.75 -6.14 8.04
CA ILE A 37 -11.08 -5.34 7.01
C ILE A 37 -11.26 -6.04 5.66
N ASN A 38 -11.73 -5.28 4.69
CA ASN A 38 -11.87 -5.74 3.31
C ASN A 38 -11.08 -4.80 2.39
N VAL A 39 -10.18 -5.35 1.60
CA VAL A 39 -9.30 -4.62 0.68
C VAL A 39 -9.49 -5.12 -0.74
N VAL A 40 -9.65 -4.21 -1.68
CA VAL A 40 -9.73 -4.49 -3.12
C VAL A 40 -8.56 -3.82 -3.83
N SER A 41 -7.83 -4.59 -4.62
CA SER A 41 -6.78 -4.06 -5.48
C SER A 41 -7.37 -3.53 -6.78
N ILE A 42 -7.04 -2.29 -7.14
CA ILE A 42 -7.42 -1.69 -8.42
C ILE A 42 -6.22 -1.85 -9.39
N PRO A 43 -6.39 -2.54 -10.53
CA PRO A 43 -5.32 -2.69 -11.49
C PRO A 43 -4.81 -1.34 -11.99
N ARG A 44 -3.49 -1.13 -11.98
CA ARG A 44 -2.85 0.12 -12.39
C ARG A 44 -3.17 0.57 -13.83
N ASP A 45 -3.54 -0.39 -14.68
CA ASP A 45 -3.90 -0.16 -16.09
C ASP A 45 -5.41 0.09 -16.29
N THR A 46 -6.19 0.23 -15.20
CA THR A 46 -7.61 0.56 -15.26
C THR A 46 -7.82 1.85 -16.07
N LEU A 47 -8.70 1.76 -17.09
CA LEU A 47 -9.00 2.88 -17.96
C LEU A 47 -9.92 3.87 -17.27
N MET A 48 -9.52 5.14 -17.30
CA MET A 48 -10.27 6.26 -16.75
C MET A 48 -10.93 7.07 -17.87
N ASN A 49 -12.08 7.65 -17.61
CA ASN A 49 -12.74 8.56 -18.54
C ASN A 49 -12.12 9.96 -18.46
N ILE A 50 -10.86 10.07 -18.88
CA ILE A 50 -10.07 11.31 -18.85
C ILE A 50 -9.56 11.66 -20.25
N THR A 51 -9.24 12.93 -20.47
CA THR A 51 -8.64 13.41 -21.73
C THR A 51 -7.14 13.12 -21.76
N GLY A 52 -6.58 12.87 -22.95
CA GLY A 52 -5.15 12.63 -23.17
C GLY A 52 -4.85 11.34 -23.91
N SER A 53 -3.56 11.09 -24.17
CA SER A 53 -3.09 9.91 -24.92
C SER A 53 -3.11 8.65 -24.07
N THR A 54 -2.75 8.74 -22.82
CA THR A 54 -2.80 7.68 -21.83
C THR A 54 -3.95 7.94 -20.88
N LYS A 55 -4.77 6.92 -20.63
CA LYS A 55 -6.00 7.04 -19.84
C LYS A 55 -6.01 6.05 -18.68
N LYS A 56 -4.83 5.72 -18.17
CA LYS A 56 -4.68 4.77 -17.08
C LYS A 56 -4.71 5.45 -15.72
N ILE A 57 -5.27 4.77 -14.72
CA ILE A 57 -5.38 5.29 -13.36
C ILE A 57 -4.01 5.60 -12.74
N ASN A 58 -2.98 4.79 -13.03
CA ASN A 58 -1.63 4.97 -12.49
C ASN A 58 -0.93 6.27 -12.90
N GLU A 59 -1.47 6.99 -13.90
CA GLU A 59 -0.93 8.29 -14.32
C GLU A 59 -1.60 9.48 -13.65
N LEU A 60 -2.68 9.25 -12.90
CA LEU A 60 -3.45 10.34 -12.30
C LEU A 60 -2.59 11.14 -11.32
N PHE A 61 -1.76 10.46 -10.52
CA PHE A 61 -0.89 11.12 -9.56
C PHE A 61 0.07 12.11 -10.26
N LEU A 62 0.82 11.64 -11.25
CA LEU A 62 1.73 12.49 -12.02
C LEU A 62 0.99 13.65 -12.72
N ARG A 63 -0.21 13.41 -13.21
CA ARG A 63 -1.03 14.48 -13.82
C ARG A 63 -1.45 15.52 -12.80
N GLY A 64 -1.83 15.11 -11.60
CA GLY A 64 -2.15 16.03 -10.51
C GLY A 64 -0.95 16.90 -10.15
N MET A 65 0.22 16.29 -9.96
CA MET A 65 1.47 17.01 -9.71
C MET A 65 1.78 18.04 -10.80
N ASN A 66 1.68 17.65 -12.08
CA ASN A 66 2.00 18.52 -13.21
C ASN A 66 1.01 19.67 -13.41
N ASN A 67 -0.21 19.53 -12.91
CA ASN A 67 -1.25 20.56 -12.98
C ASN A 67 -1.30 21.46 -11.74
N THR A 68 -0.45 21.23 -10.75
CA THR A 68 -0.40 22.01 -9.51
C THR A 68 0.86 22.88 -9.48
N ASP A 69 0.66 24.18 -9.31
CA ASP A 69 1.74 25.14 -9.12
C ASP A 69 2.17 25.17 -7.64
N GLY A 70 3.46 25.36 -7.40
CA GLY A 70 3.99 25.49 -6.06
C GLY A 70 5.27 24.68 -5.84
N ASP A 71 5.59 24.48 -4.57
CA ASP A 71 6.71 23.63 -4.12
C ASP A 71 6.40 22.14 -4.28
N GLN A 72 7.33 21.31 -3.85
CA GLN A 72 7.20 19.87 -3.97
C GLN A 72 6.00 19.32 -3.17
N ASP A 73 5.76 19.87 -1.98
CA ASP A 73 4.66 19.42 -1.12
C ASP A 73 3.30 19.75 -1.74
N ALA A 74 3.14 20.96 -2.30
CA ALA A 74 1.95 21.35 -3.03
C ALA A 74 1.69 20.41 -4.23
N LYS A 75 2.74 20.04 -4.97
CA LYS A 75 2.62 19.11 -6.10
C LYS A 75 2.26 17.71 -5.67
N LEU A 76 2.87 17.20 -4.60
CA LEU A 76 2.50 15.89 -4.02
C LEU A 76 1.03 15.87 -3.62
N GLN A 77 0.55 16.92 -2.94
CA GLN A 77 -0.85 17.04 -2.58
C GLN A 77 -1.76 17.08 -3.82
N GLY A 78 -1.38 17.82 -4.87
CA GLY A 78 -2.11 17.82 -6.15
C GLY A 78 -2.16 16.44 -6.81
N GLY A 79 -1.11 15.63 -6.68
CA GLY A 79 -1.08 14.23 -7.10
C GLY A 79 -2.09 13.38 -6.31
N ILE A 80 -2.10 13.51 -5.00
CA ILE A 80 -3.05 12.83 -4.10
C ILE A 80 -4.50 13.22 -4.42
N ASP A 81 -4.77 14.51 -4.54
CA ASP A 81 -6.12 15.02 -4.83
C ASP A 81 -6.64 14.45 -6.15
N ARG A 82 -5.80 14.39 -7.17
CA ARG A 82 -6.16 13.82 -8.48
C ARG A 82 -6.40 12.31 -8.40
N MET A 83 -5.66 11.58 -7.57
CA MET A 83 -5.93 10.16 -7.30
C MET A 83 -7.27 9.96 -6.61
N LEU A 84 -7.55 10.75 -5.57
CA LEU A 84 -8.82 10.69 -4.83
C LEU A 84 -10.02 11.00 -5.73
N GLU A 85 -9.92 12.00 -6.63
CA GLU A 85 -10.94 12.25 -7.65
C GLU A 85 -11.18 11.03 -8.53
N GLY A 86 -10.10 10.43 -9.08
CA GLY A 86 -10.22 9.26 -9.94
C GLY A 86 -10.81 8.05 -9.21
N ILE A 87 -10.46 7.82 -7.97
CA ILE A 87 -11.06 6.77 -7.13
C ILE A 87 -12.53 7.08 -6.84
N THR A 88 -12.87 8.34 -6.57
CA THR A 88 -14.26 8.77 -6.38
C THR A 88 -15.10 8.53 -7.63
N ASP A 89 -14.55 8.76 -8.82
CA ASP A 89 -15.23 8.47 -10.09
C ASP A 89 -15.57 6.98 -10.26
N ILE A 90 -14.71 6.08 -9.74
CA ILE A 90 -14.93 4.62 -9.80
C ILE A 90 -15.91 4.16 -8.74
N LEU A 91 -15.75 4.63 -7.50
CA LEU A 91 -16.48 4.11 -6.33
C LEU A 91 -17.81 4.81 -6.09
N GLY A 92 -17.96 6.06 -6.54
CA GLY A 92 -19.10 6.91 -6.24
C GLY A 92 -19.04 7.56 -4.85
N PHE A 93 -17.94 7.43 -4.13
CA PHE A 93 -17.64 8.10 -2.85
C PHE A 93 -16.14 8.36 -2.71
N THR A 94 -15.78 9.34 -1.90
CA THR A 94 -14.37 9.64 -1.58
C THR A 94 -13.96 8.85 -0.34
N PRO A 95 -12.82 8.14 -0.36
CA PRO A 95 -12.26 7.51 0.84
C PRO A 95 -12.03 8.50 1.98
N ASP A 96 -12.31 8.07 3.23
CA ASP A 96 -12.18 8.91 4.43
C ASP A 96 -10.73 9.24 4.74
N VAL A 97 -9.83 8.26 4.54
CA VAL A 97 -8.40 8.40 4.79
C VAL A 97 -7.60 7.87 3.60
N TYR A 98 -6.39 8.39 3.45
CA TYR A 98 -5.43 7.87 2.47
C TYR A 98 -4.04 7.70 3.07
N ALA A 99 -3.26 6.83 2.46
CA ALA A 99 -1.83 6.65 2.69
C ALA A 99 -1.11 6.49 1.34
N ALA A 100 -0.18 7.39 1.04
CA ALA A 100 0.70 7.26 -0.10
C ALA A 100 2.08 6.82 0.39
N VAL A 101 2.48 5.62 0.00
CA VAL A 101 3.66 4.91 0.49
C VAL A 101 4.65 4.76 -0.65
N ASP A 102 5.83 5.33 -0.52
CA ASP A 102 6.91 5.08 -1.47
C ASP A 102 7.76 3.86 -1.08
N LEU A 103 8.78 3.57 -1.88
CA LEU A 103 9.63 2.40 -1.67
C LEU A 103 10.41 2.49 -0.34
N GLU A 104 10.87 3.70 0.03
CA GLU A 104 11.59 3.93 1.29
C GLU A 104 10.65 3.77 2.49
N ALA A 105 9.49 4.41 2.45
CA ALA A 105 8.46 4.27 3.46
C ALA A 105 8.07 2.81 3.67
N PHE A 106 7.91 2.03 2.58
CA PHE A 106 7.60 0.61 2.66
C PHE A 106 8.68 -0.16 3.44
N VAL A 107 9.95 0.05 3.10
CA VAL A 107 11.09 -0.59 3.79
C VAL A 107 11.07 -0.26 5.28
N GLN A 108 10.97 1.03 5.62
CA GLN A 108 10.97 1.49 7.01
C GLN A 108 9.79 0.93 7.82
N LEU A 109 8.60 0.86 7.22
CA LEU A 109 7.41 0.31 7.88
C LEU A 109 7.55 -1.19 8.14
N VAL A 110 8.10 -1.96 7.20
CA VAL A 110 8.33 -3.39 7.40
C VAL A 110 9.41 -3.63 8.47
N ASP A 111 10.50 -2.85 8.46
CA ASP A 111 11.54 -2.96 9.49
C ASP A 111 11.01 -2.55 10.88
N ALA A 112 10.12 -1.54 10.96
CA ALA A 112 9.48 -1.11 12.21
C ALA A 112 8.61 -2.20 12.86
N ILE A 113 8.02 -3.08 12.06
CA ILE A 113 7.28 -4.26 12.57
C ILE A 113 8.19 -5.47 12.85
N GLY A 114 9.50 -5.29 12.72
CA GLY A 114 10.49 -6.34 12.97
C GLY A 114 10.71 -7.28 11.79
N GLY A 115 10.39 -6.88 10.55
CA GLY A 115 10.43 -7.74 9.38
C GLY A 115 9.17 -8.57 9.21
N VAL A 116 9.16 -9.51 8.28
CA VAL A 116 8.00 -10.37 7.99
C VAL A 116 8.42 -11.81 7.72
N ASP A 117 7.74 -12.76 8.35
CA ASP A 117 7.88 -14.18 8.05
C ASP A 117 7.04 -14.51 6.83
N TYR A 118 7.69 -15.00 5.76
CA TYR A 118 7.04 -15.28 4.50
C TYR A 118 7.59 -16.55 3.84
N ASP A 119 6.67 -17.37 3.32
CA ASP A 119 7.02 -18.52 2.49
C ASP A 119 7.17 -18.09 1.04
N VAL A 120 8.41 -17.78 0.64
CA VAL A 120 8.73 -17.32 -0.72
C VAL A 120 8.38 -18.42 -1.72
N PRO A 121 7.43 -18.20 -2.66
CA PRO A 121 6.83 -19.28 -3.44
C PRO A 121 7.75 -19.86 -4.51
N VAL A 122 8.74 -19.11 -4.97
CA VAL A 122 9.70 -19.48 -6.02
C VAL A 122 11.04 -18.79 -5.77
N ASP A 123 12.12 -19.34 -6.32
CA ASP A 123 13.39 -18.62 -6.32
C ASP A 123 13.26 -17.29 -7.09
N MET A 124 13.61 -16.20 -6.42
CA MET A 124 13.52 -14.85 -6.97
C MET A 124 14.94 -14.32 -7.22
N HIS A 125 15.47 -14.59 -8.40
CA HIS A 125 16.77 -14.10 -8.84
C HIS A 125 16.57 -13.16 -10.03
N TYR A 126 16.84 -11.86 -9.83
CA TYR A 126 16.69 -10.85 -10.86
C TYR A 126 17.71 -9.73 -10.69
N SER A 127 18.26 -9.26 -11.78
CA SER A 127 19.21 -8.16 -11.78
C SER A 127 18.89 -7.17 -12.91
N ASP A 128 18.60 -5.94 -12.52
CA ASP A 128 18.42 -4.81 -13.44
C ASP A 128 19.26 -3.62 -12.94
N PRO A 129 20.50 -3.49 -13.44
CA PRO A 129 21.37 -2.39 -13.07
C PRO A 129 20.83 -1.00 -13.45
N THR A 130 19.90 -0.91 -14.41
CA THR A 130 19.33 0.37 -14.86
C THR A 130 18.34 0.94 -13.84
N GLN A 131 17.72 0.08 -13.04
CA GLN A 131 16.80 0.43 -11.96
C GLN A 131 17.42 0.25 -10.57
N ASP A 132 18.71 -0.05 -10.48
CA ASP A 132 19.40 -0.45 -9.24
C ASP A 132 18.61 -1.52 -8.45
N LEU A 133 18.09 -2.51 -9.19
CA LEU A 133 17.24 -3.56 -8.64
C LEU A 133 17.97 -4.90 -8.68
N TYR A 134 18.32 -5.42 -7.50
CA TYR A 134 18.96 -6.71 -7.32
C TYR A 134 18.13 -7.55 -6.37
N ILE A 135 17.53 -8.62 -6.87
CA ILE A 135 16.71 -9.54 -6.08
C ILE A 135 17.45 -10.88 -6.04
N ASN A 136 17.68 -11.39 -4.82
CA ASN A 136 18.31 -12.68 -4.59
C ASN A 136 17.69 -13.33 -3.36
N LEU A 137 16.57 -14.02 -3.56
CA LEU A 137 15.83 -14.76 -2.52
C LEU A 137 15.57 -16.17 -3.03
N ASP A 138 15.87 -17.16 -2.20
CA ASP A 138 15.53 -18.55 -2.46
C ASP A 138 14.07 -18.81 -2.07
N ALA A 139 13.45 -19.83 -2.65
CA ALA A 139 12.11 -20.30 -2.25
C ALA A 139 12.12 -20.86 -0.82
N GLY A 140 10.98 -20.76 -0.14
CA GLY A 140 10.76 -21.32 1.19
C GLY A 140 10.56 -20.27 2.28
N MET A 141 10.30 -20.76 3.51
CA MET A 141 10.03 -19.91 4.67
C MET A 141 11.27 -19.13 5.07
N GLN A 142 11.16 -17.81 5.11
CA GLN A 142 12.23 -16.88 5.47
C GLN A 142 11.69 -15.73 6.30
N HIS A 143 12.54 -15.19 7.16
CA HIS A 143 12.28 -13.90 7.82
C HIS A 143 12.91 -12.81 6.97
N LEU A 144 12.07 -11.96 6.38
CA LEU A 144 12.46 -10.92 5.43
C LEU A 144 12.59 -9.56 6.11
N THR A 145 13.69 -8.86 5.83
CA THR A 145 13.84 -7.43 6.17
C THR A 145 12.98 -6.57 5.24
N GLY A 146 12.86 -5.26 5.51
CA GLY A 146 12.14 -4.33 4.63
C GLY A 146 12.65 -4.33 3.19
N GLU A 147 13.97 -4.37 2.98
CA GLU A 147 14.57 -4.46 1.64
C GLU A 147 14.22 -5.77 0.93
N GLN A 148 14.25 -6.89 1.63
CA GLN A 148 13.88 -8.19 1.07
C GLN A 148 12.38 -8.26 0.78
N ALA A 149 11.56 -7.68 1.65
CA ALA A 149 10.13 -7.52 1.46
C ALA A 149 9.81 -6.68 0.20
N LEU A 150 10.53 -5.58 0.02
CA LEU A 150 10.41 -4.75 -1.18
C LEU A 150 10.81 -5.53 -2.45
N ALA A 151 11.85 -6.38 -2.35
CA ALA A 151 12.27 -7.24 -3.45
C ALA A 151 11.16 -8.21 -3.87
N VAL A 152 10.44 -8.83 -2.93
CA VAL A 152 9.27 -9.69 -3.21
C VAL A 152 8.18 -8.89 -3.95
N MET A 153 7.84 -7.68 -3.48
CA MET A 153 6.83 -6.82 -4.09
C MET A 153 7.19 -6.37 -5.51
N ARG A 154 8.48 -6.18 -5.80
CA ARG A 154 9.00 -5.74 -7.10
C ARG A 154 9.28 -6.89 -8.07
N PHE A 155 9.32 -8.13 -7.61
CA PHE A 155 9.63 -9.29 -8.46
C PHE A 155 8.51 -9.54 -9.48
N ARG A 156 8.87 -9.58 -10.77
CA ARG A 156 7.93 -9.70 -11.88
C ARG A 156 8.19 -10.91 -12.78
N SER A 157 9.31 -11.62 -12.60
CA SER A 157 9.71 -12.74 -13.44
C SER A 157 9.44 -14.09 -12.75
N GLY A 158 9.31 -15.15 -13.53
CA GLY A 158 9.23 -16.53 -13.00
C GLY A 158 7.84 -17.08 -12.67
N TYR A 159 6.76 -16.30 -12.81
CA TYR A 159 5.40 -16.82 -12.64
C TYR A 159 4.88 -17.46 -13.94
N ALA A 160 4.33 -18.67 -13.83
CA ALA A 160 3.81 -19.44 -14.98
C ALA A 160 2.62 -18.76 -15.70
N SER A 161 1.92 -17.83 -15.01
CA SER A 161 0.90 -16.94 -15.59
C SER A 161 1.16 -15.52 -15.08
N ALA A 162 1.93 -14.75 -15.85
CA ALA A 162 2.64 -13.54 -15.45
C ALA A 162 1.83 -12.51 -14.61
N ASP A 163 0.55 -12.30 -14.87
CA ASP A 163 -0.25 -11.30 -14.14
C ASP A 163 -1.07 -11.88 -12.98
N ILE A 164 -1.70 -13.03 -13.17
CA ILE A 164 -2.58 -13.62 -12.13
C ILE A 164 -1.74 -14.19 -10.96
N GLY A 165 -0.62 -14.84 -11.26
CA GLY A 165 0.28 -15.36 -10.23
C GLY A 165 0.90 -14.25 -9.37
N ARG A 166 1.21 -13.09 -9.97
CA ARG A 166 1.73 -11.91 -9.27
C ARG A 166 0.72 -11.30 -8.31
N ILE A 167 -0.53 -11.11 -8.73
CA ILE A 167 -1.58 -10.53 -7.88
C ILE A 167 -1.80 -11.41 -6.64
N GLY A 168 -1.90 -12.74 -6.81
CA GLY A 168 -2.03 -13.66 -5.70
C GLY A 168 -0.84 -13.58 -4.72
N THR A 169 0.39 -13.60 -5.23
CA THR A 169 1.60 -13.48 -4.40
C THR A 169 1.65 -12.16 -3.63
N GLN A 170 1.28 -11.04 -4.27
CA GLN A 170 1.23 -9.73 -3.60
C GLN A 170 0.18 -9.70 -2.49
N GLN A 171 -0.99 -10.28 -2.71
CA GLN A 171 -2.05 -10.35 -1.69
C GLN A 171 -1.63 -11.24 -0.52
N ASP A 172 -1.08 -12.42 -0.79
CA ASP A 172 -0.56 -13.34 0.25
C ASP A 172 0.57 -12.68 1.05
N PHE A 173 1.43 -11.94 0.37
CA PHE A 173 2.52 -11.22 1.04
C PHE A 173 2.02 -10.07 1.91
N LEU A 174 1.06 -9.27 1.43
CA LEU A 174 0.43 -8.21 2.22
C LEU A 174 -0.33 -8.78 3.43
N MET A 175 -0.94 -9.96 3.28
CA MET A 175 -1.56 -10.68 4.41
C MET A 175 -0.50 -11.09 5.45
N SER A 176 0.69 -11.51 5.02
CA SER A 176 1.78 -11.85 5.93
C SER A 176 2.26 -10.62 6.70
N ILE A 177 2.40 -9.46 6.03
CA ILE A 177 2.72 -8.18 6.69
C ILE A 177 1.64 -7.80 7.71
N ALA A 178 0.36 -7.88 7.33
CA ALA A 178 -0.76 -7.60 8.23
C ALA A 178 -0.74 -8.53 9.45
N SER A 179 -0.51 -9.82 9.24
CA SER A 179 -0.42 -10.82 10.31
C SER A 179 0.77 -10.56 11.23
N GLN A 180 1.92 -10.17 10.69
CA GLN A 180 3.08 -9.79 11.48
C GLN A 180 2.79 -8.58 12.36
N PHE A 181 2.11 -7.55 11.82
CA PHE A 181 1.70 -6.39 12.60
C PHE A 181 0.82 -6.79 13.79
N LEU A 182 -0.11 -7.74 13.61
CA LEU A 182 -0.97 -8.23 14.69
C LEU A 182 -0.18 -8.89 15.83
N THR A 183 1.05 -9.36 15.59
CA THR A 183 1.91 -9.97 16.63
C THR A 183 2.64 -8.93 17.47
N LEU A 184 2.67 -7.65 17.07
CA LEU A 184 3.42 -6.59 17.77
C LEU A 184 3.03 -6.41 19.24
N GLY A 185 1.80 -6.68 19.62
CA GLY A 185 1.29 -6.91 20.98
C GLY A 185 1.71 -5.95 22.10
N SER A 186 2.71 -5.09 21.88
CA SER A 186 3.27 -4.18 22.87
C SER A 186 3.18 -2.72 22.43
N ILE A 187 2.75 -1.85 23.34
CA ILE A 187 2.62 -0.39 23.13
C ILE A 187 3.92 0.28 22.65
N PRO A 188 5.14 -0.09 23.12
CA PRO A 188 6.37 0.54 22.62
C PRO A 188 6.59 0.39 21.12
N HIS A 189 6.40 -0.81 20.55
CA HIS A 189 6.53 -1.04 19.11
C HIS A 189 5.47 -0.29 18.29
N LEU A 190 4.26 -0.16 18.85
CA LEU A 190 3.20 0.61 18.20
C LEU A 190 3.56 2.10 18.09
N THR A 191 4.17 2.67 19.13
CA THR A 191 4.61 4.06 19.11
C THR A 191 5.68 4.28 18.06
N GLU A 192 6.69 3.42 18.01
CA GLU A 192 7.75 3.46 17.01
C GLU A 192 7.19 3.34 15.58
N PHE A 193 6.25 2.43 15.35
CA PHE A 193 5.55 2.31 14.07
C PHE A 193 4.81 3.59 13.69
N ILE A 194 4.09 4.22 14.62
CA ILE A 194 3.36 5.47 14.39
C ILE A 194 4.33 6.61 14.04
N ASP A 195 5.45 6.72 14.73
CA ASP A 195 6.47 7.72 14.47
C ASP A 195 7.04 7.57 13.05
N ILE A 196 7.41 6.34 12.66
CA ILE A 196 7.90 6.03 11.32
C ILE A 196 6.81 6.27 10.27
N PHE A 197 5.58 5.85 10.52
CA PHE A 197 4.48 6.11 9.59
C PHE A 197 4.29 7.62 9.38
N THR A 198 4.31 8.41 10.44
CA THR A 198 4.14 9.87 10.35
C THR A 198 5.30 10.55 9.63
N GLU A 199 6.52 10.00 9.73
CA GLU A 199 7.72 10.55 9.08
C GLU A 199 7.77 10.23 7.57
N TYR A 200 7.36 9.02 7.16
CA TYR A 200 7.61 8.52 5.80
C TYR A 200 6.36 8.45 4.91
N VAL A 201 5.15 8.47 5.48
CA VAL A 201 3.91 8.27 4.71
C VAL A 201 3.13 9.57 4.55
N GLU A 202 2.81 9.93 3.30
CA GLU A 202 1.89 11.03 3.02
C GLU A 202 0.44 10.61 3.30
N THR A 203 -0.21 11.31 4.23
CA THR A 203 -1.56 10.94 4.69
C THR A 203 -2.33 12.16 5.20
N ASN A 204 -3.66 12.06 5.21
CA ASN A 204 -4.54 13.02 5.90
C ASN A 204 -4.84 12.64 7.36
N MET A 205 -4.26 11.53 7.85
CA MET A 205 -4.46 11.11 9.24
C MET A 205 -3.57 11.91 10.18
N THR A 206 -4.14 12.34 11.31
CA THR A 206 -3.35 12.86 12.44
C THR A 206 -2.71 11.70 13.21
N THR A 207 -1.72 12.00 14.04
CA THR A 207 -1.09 11.01 14.94
C THR A 207 -2.13 10.32 15.83
N GLU A 208 -3.16 11.05 16.30
CA GLU A 208 -4.26 10.51 17.08
C GLU A 208 -5.11 9.52 16.25
N ASN A 209 -5.41 9.86 14.99
CA ASN A 209 -6.11 8.95 14.08
C ASN A 209 -5.31 7.68 13.85
N LEU A 210 -4.00 7.81 13.59
CA LEU A 210 -3.10 6.67 13.41
C LEU A 210 -3.09 5.78 14.65
N ALA A 211 -2.93 6.38 15.84
CA ALA A 211 -2.96 5.63 17.10
C ALA A 211 -4.30 4.92 17.33
N PHE A 212 -5.41 5.55 16.96
CA PHE A 212 -6.74 4.94 17.03
C PHE A 212 -6.82 3.73 16.07
N PHE A 213 -6.55 3.91 14.78
CA PHE A 213 -6.65 2.83 13.80
C PHE A 213 -5.67 1.68 14.08
N ALA A 214 -4.45 2.00 14.49
CA ALA A 214 -3.46 0.97 14.83
C ALA A 214 -3.93 0.12 16.03
N ARG A 215 -4.53 0.73 17.07
CA ARG A 215 -5.11 -0.01 18.20
C ARG A 215 -6.31 -0.87 17.77
N GLN A 216 -7.20 -0.33 16.91
CA GLN A 216 -8.33 -1.09 16.38
C GLN A 216 -7.85 -2.25 15.52
N PHE A 217 -6.81 -2.05 14.70
CA PHE A 217 -6.21 -3.08 13.90
C PHE A 217 -5.65 -4.24 14.74
N LEU A 218 -5.02 -3.95 15.87
CA LEU A 218 -4.50 -4.98 16.80
C LEU A 218 -5.61 -5.83 17.46
N LEU A 219 -6.88 -5.43 17.35
CA LEU A 219 -8.03 -6.22 17.80
C LEU A 219 -8.56 -7.15 16.70
N CYS A 220 -8.15 -6.95 15.44
CA CYS A 220 -8.49 -7.83 14.33
C CYS A 220 -7.82 -9.19 14.50
N LYS A 221 -8.38 -10.20 13.86
CA LYS A 221 -7.73 -11.49 13.64
C LYS A 221 -7.35 -11.58 12.16
N SER A 222 -6.35 -12.39 11.85
CA SER A 222 -5.95 -12.61 10.45
C SER A 222 -7.11 -13.12 9.57
N GLU A 223 -8.04 -13.87 10.15
CA GLU A 223 -9.25 -14.40 9.47
C GLU A 223 -10.29 -13.33 9.13
N ASP A 224 -10.19 -12.12 9.74
CA ASP A 224 -11.10 -11.00 9.53
C ASP A 224 -10.54 -9.98 8.50
N ILE A 225 -9.36 -10.27 7.94
CA ILE A 225 -8.70 -9.43 6.92
C ILE A 225 -8.78 -10.12 5.57
N HIS A 226 -9.44 -9.48 4.61
CA HIS A 226 -9.73 -10.06 3.30
C HIS A 226 -9.18 -9.17 2.18
N PHE A 227 -8.39 -9.78 1.27
CA PHE A 227 -7.91 -9.16 0.04
C PHE A 227 -8.64 -9.75 -1.18
N TYR A 228 -9.04 -8.88 -2.15
CA TYR A 228 -9.78 -9.24 -3.37
C TYR A 228 -9.11 -8.67 -4.62
#